data_7fae697d7fe261b3fa7e3f6d26db9a82
#
_entry.id   7fae697d7fe261b3fa7e3f6d26db9a82
#
_cell.length_a   1.000
_cell.length_b   1.000
_cell.length_c   1.000
_cell.angle_alpha   90.00
_cell.angle_beta   90.00
_cell.angle_gamma   90.00
#
_symmetry.space_group_name_H-M   'P 1'
#
loop_
_entity.id
_entity.type
_entity.pdbx_description
1 polymer ?
#
loop_
_entity_poly.entity_id
_entity_poly.type
_entity_poly.pdbx_seq_one_letter_code
_entity_poly.pdbx_strand_id
1 'polypeptide(L)'
;MAVILRRPRAQDDITDIWCYIAEDSEIQADAFVDRLDAKLQLLAAQPAMGRRREELAPGLRSFPMGRYVIFYEVLTDGIAVARILHSARDLGAQFRGRSGEDV
;
A
#
# COMPACT_ATOMS: atom_id res chain seq x y z
N MET A 1 -6.02 20.60 1.19
CA MET A 1 -5.06 19.58 1.65
C MET A 1 -5.65 18.19 1.44
N ALA A 2 -4.90 17.29 0.84
CA ALA A 2 -5.42 15.97 0.52
C ALA A 2 -5.41 15.05 1.75
N VAL A 3 -6.46 14.25 1.90
CA VAL A 3 -6.59 13.29 2.98
C VAL A 3 -5.86 12.01 2.63
N ILE A 4 -5.18 11.43 3.62
CA ILE A 4 -4.57 10.10 3.48
C ILE A 4 -5.09 9.25 4.63
N LEU A 5 -6.02 8.33 4.29
CA LEU A 5 -6.49 7.35 5.23
C LEU A 5 -5.63 6.10 5.12
N ARG A 6 -5.26 5.52 6.26
CA ARG A 6 -4.59 4.23 6.29
C ARG A 6 -5.55 3.23 6.89
N ARG A 7 -6.01 2.30 6.08
CA ARG A 7 -6.92 1.28 6.58
C ARG A 7 -6.17 0.36 7.54
N PRO A 8 -6.87 -0.29 8.48
CA PRO A 8 -6.21 -1.12 9.51
C PRO A 8 -5.23 -2.14 8.95
N ARG A 9 -5.58 -2.83 7.87
CA ARG A 9 -4.68 -3.84 7.29
C ARG A 9 -3.43 -3.21 6.67
N ALA A 10 -3.57 -2.00 6.09
CA ALA A 10 -2.41 -1.28 5.57
C ALA A 10 -1.49 -0.87 6.71
N GLN A 11 -2.06 -0.43 7.82
CA GLN A 11 -1.26 -0.06 8.99
C GLN A 11 -0.52 -1.27 9.54
N ASP A 12 -1.17 -2.43 9.58
CA ASP A 12 -0.53 -3.68 10.00
C ASP A 12 0.61 -4.05 9.05
N ASP A 13 0.40 -3.88 7.75
CA ASP A 13 1.44 -4.15 6.76
C ASP A 13 2.67 -3.27 7.00
N ILE A 14 2.45 -1.98 7.26
CA ILE A 14 3.54 -1.03 7.51
C ILE A 14 4.32 -1.44 8.76
N THR A 15 3.61 -1.81 9.81
CA THR A 15 4.25 -2.26 11.05
C THR A 15 5.08 -3.52 10.82
N ASP A 16 4.53 -4.49 10.09
CA ASP A 16 5.23 -5.74 9.80
C ASP A 16 6.48 -5.51 8.97
N ILE A 17 6.38 -4.64 7.96
CA ILE A 17 7.54 -4.30 7.12
C ILE A 17 8.61 -3.59 7.94
N TRP A 18 8.19 -2.64 8.79
CA TRP A 18 9.13 -1.93 9.66
C TRP A 18 9.88 -2.91 10.55
N CYS A 19 9.15 -3.81 11.20
CA CYS A 19 9.75 -4.82 12.08
C CYS A 19 10.75 -5.71 11.33
N TYR A 20 10.38 -6.12 10.13
CA TYR A 20 11.23 -6.96 9.30
C TYR A 20 12.56 -6.26 8.95
N ILE A 21 12.47 -5.00 8.50
CA ILE A 21 13.66 -4.23 8.15
C ILE A 21 14.48 -3.92 9.39
N ALA A 22 13.82 -3.63 10.50
CA ALA A 22 14.47 -3.24 11.75
C ALA A 22 15.31 -4.37 12.36
N GLU A 23 15.03 -5.63 11.98
CA GLU A 23 15.88 -6.75 12.42
C GLU A 23 17.32 -6.57 11.98
N ASP A 24 17.53 -5.93 10.82
CA ASP A 24 18.86 -5.61 10.32
C ASP A 24 19.29 -4.18 10.66
N SER A 25 18.36 -3.24 10.58
CA SER A 25 18.67 -1.83 10.79
C SER A 25 17.43 -0.99 11.05
N GLU A 26 17.30 -0.43 12.24
CA GLU A 26 16.20 0.48 12.56
C GLU A 26 16.29 1.76 11.74
N ILE A 27 17.49 2.22 11.43
CA ILE A 27 17.70 3.40 10.58
C ILE A 27 17.07 3.16 9.20
N GLN A 28 17.29 1.98 8.63
CA GLN A 28 16.70 1.64 7.34
C GLN A 28 15.19 1.47 7.42
N ALA A 29 14.69 0.95 8.54
CA ALA A 29 13.25 0.82 8.74
C ALA A 29 12.58 2.19 8.78
N ASP A 30 13.17 3.14 9.51
CA ASP A 30 12.65 4.50 9.56
C ASP A 30 12.74 5.18 8.20
N ALA A 31 13.83 4.97 7.48
CA ALA A 31 13.97 5.51 6.12
C ALA A 31 12.90 4.98 5.17
N PHE A 32 12.52 3.72 5.33
CA PHE A 32 11.43 3.14 4.55
C PHE A 32 10.11 3.87 4.79
N VAL A 33 9.78 4.12 6.07
CA VAL A 33 8.54 4.81 6.44
C VAL A 33 8.54 6.23 5.88
N ASP A 34 9.68 6.93 5.95
CA ASP A 34 9.80 8.29 5.42
C ASP A 34 9.55 8.30 3.90
N ARG A 35 10.11 7.34 3.18
CA ARG A 35 9.89 7.24 1.73
C ARG A 35 8.42 6.91 1.42
N LEU A 36 7.84 6.03 2.23
CA LEU A 36 6.43 5.67 2.07
C LEU A 36 5.54 6.90 2.26
N ASP A 37 5.77 7.65 3.33
CA ASP A 37 4.97 8.84 3.61
C ASP A 37 5.07 9.86 2.47
N ALA A 38 6.27 10.08 1.93
CA ALA A 38 6.47 10.99 0.81
C ALA A 38 5.70 10.50 -0.42
N LYS A 39 5.71 9.20 -0.67
CA LYS A 39 4.99 8.63 -1.80
C LYS A 39 3.50 8.74 -1.63
N LEU A 40 2.99 8.52 -0.42
CA LEU A 40 1.56 8.66 -0.14
C LEU A 40 1.09 10.10 -0.34
N GLN A 41 1.91 11.07 0.05
CA GLN A 41 1.61 12.49 -0.19
C GLN A 41 1.46 12.76 -1.68
N LEU A 42 2.38 12.23 -2.48
CA LEU A 42 2.34 12.41 -3.92
C LEU A 42 1.09 11.76 -4.53
N LEU A 43 0.77 10.54 -4.11
CA LEU A 43 -0.42 9.83 -4.61
C LEU A 43 -1.72 10.53 -4.18
N ALA A 44 -1.75 11.10 -2.99
CA ALA A 44 -2.92 11.84 -2.54
C ALA A 44 -3.14 13.11 -3.37
N ALA A 45 -2.05 13.75 -3.81
CA ALA A 45 -2.10 14.92 -4.67
C ALA A 45 -2.43 14.56 -6.12
N GLN A 46 -2.02 13.39 -6.58
CA GLN A 46 -2.23 12.93 -7.95
C GLN A 46 -2.74 11.49 -7.95
N PRO A 47 -4.00 11.27 -7.56
CA PRO A 47 -4.50 9.89 -7.36
C PRO A 47 -4.53 9.03 -8.62
N ALA A 48 -4.62 9.66 -9.80
CA ALA A 48 -4.65 8.91 -11.06
C ALA A 48 -3.27 8.39 -11.49
N MET A 49 -2.22 8.72 -10.73
CA MET A 49 -0.86 8.31 -11.05
C MET A 49 -0.66 6.79 -10.93
N GLY A 50 -1.38 6.14 -10.01
CA GLY A 50 -1.32 4.71 -9.87
C GLY A 50 -2.08 3.98 -10.97
N ARG A 51 -1.64 2.75 -11.26
CA ARG A 51 -2.26 1.91 -12.26
C ARG A 51 -3.57 1.33 -11.75
N ARG A 52 -4.58 1.28 -12.60
CA ARG A 52 -5.84 0.62 -12.26
C ARG A 52 -5.63 -0.87 -12.04
N ARG A 53 -6.25 -1.41 -11.00
CA ARG A 53 -6.18 -2.82 -10.66
C ARG A 53 -7.58 -3.39 -10.43
N GLU A 54 -8.49 -3.14 -11.40
CA GLU A 54 -9.87 -3.59 -11.29
C GLU A 54 -9.97 -5.12 -11.23
N GLU A 55 -8.99 -5.82 -11.80
CA GLU A 55 -8.94 -7.27 -11.75
C GLU A 55 -8.75 -7.81 -10.32
N LEU A 56 -8.24 -6.98 -9.41
CA LEU A 56 -8.03 -7.38 -8.01
C LEU A 56 -9.18 -6.94 -7.12
N ALA A 57 -9.67 -5.72 -7.30
CA ALA A 57 -10.81 -5.21 -6.55
C ALA A 57 -11.33 -3.94 -7.23
N PRO A 58 -12.65 -3.68 -7.18
CA PRO A 58 -13.22 -2.47 -7.79
C PRO A 58 -12.61 -1.20 -7.21
N GLY A 59 -12.24 -0.28 -8.09
CA GLY A 59 -11.70 1.02 -7.69
C GLY A 59 -10.30 1.01 -7.14
N LEU A 60 -9.64 -0.14 -7.14
CA LEU A 60 -8.30 -0.27 -6.61
C LEU A 60 -7.26 0.21 -7.62
N ARG A 61 -6.23 0.91 -7.10
CA ARG A 61 -5.06 1.30 -7.88
C ARG A 61 -3.81 0.82 -7.17
N SER A 62 -2.71 0.72 -7.91
CA SER A 62 -1.43 0.32 -7.33
C SER A 62 -0.30 1.20 -7.83
N PHE A 63 0.72 1.38 -6.98
CA PHE A 63 1.90 2.12 -7.33
C PHE A 63 3.13 1.45 -6.71
N PRO A 64 4.15 1.14 -7.50
CA PRO A 64 5.33 0.46 -6.97
C PRO A 64 6.23 1.41 -6.16
N MET A 65 6.81 0.87 -5.10
CA MET A 65 7.80 1.59 -4.31
C MET A 65 8.87 0.57 -3.90
N GLY A 66 9.97 0.53 -4.64
CA GLY A 66 11.02 -0.45 -4.41
C GLY A 66 10.49 -1.87 -4.59
N ARG A 67 10.66 -2.69 -3.58
CA ARG A 67 10.20 -4.10 -3.60
C ARG A 67 8.74 -4.25 -3.18
N TYR A 68 8.07 -3.15 -2.86
CA TYR A 68 6.71 -3.16 -2.37
C TYR A 68 5.79 -2.49 -3.35
N VAL A 69 4.49 -2.78 -3.21
CA VAL A 69 3.45 -2.15 -4.02
C VAL A 69 2.42 -1.56 -3.06
N ILE A 70 2.10 -0.30 -3.28
CA ILE A 70 1.08 0.41 -2.51
C ILE A 70 -0.25 0.22 -3.24
N PHE A 71 -1.24 -0.37 -2.55
CA PHE A 71 -2.60 -0.48 -3.09
C PHE A 71 -3.47 0.54 -2.39
N TYR A 72 -4.20 1.33 -3.18
CA TYR A 72 -5.02 2.40 -2.63
C TYR A 72 -6.28 2.61 -3.45
N GLU A 73 -7.26 3.25 -2.81
CA GLU A 73 -8.50 3.66 -3.45
C GLU A 73 -8.55 5.18 -3.47
N VAL A 74 -9.14 5.76 -4.53
CA VAL A 74 -9.27 7.20 -4.64
C VAL A 74 -10.51 7.64 -3.87
N LEU A 75 -10.34 8.66 -3.03
CA LEU A 75 -11.43 9.29 -2.31
C LEU A 75 -11.71 10.65 -2.93
N THR A 76 -12.83 11.25 -2.58
CA THR A 76 -13.19 12.58 -3.05
C THR A 76 -12.12 13.62 -2.73
N ASP A 77 -11.50 13.50 -1.56
CA ASP A 77 -10.54 14.47 -1.04
C ASP A 77 -9.14 13.89 -0.81
N GLY A 78 -8.84 12.73 -1.37
CA GLY A 78 -7.54 12.12 -1.19
C GLY A 78 -7.52 10.64 -1.55
N ILE A 79 -6.84 9.84 -0.73
CA ILE A 79 -6.73 8.40 -0.96
C ILE A 79 -6.94 7.63 0.34
N ALA A 80 -7.35 6.36 0.19
CA ALA A 80 -7.37 5.39 1.28
C ALA A 80 -6.38 4.29 0.93
N VAL A 81 -5.35 4.14 1.74
CA VAL A 81 -4.35 3.08 1.54
C VAL A 81 -4.94 1.76 1.99
N ALA A 82 -5.05 0.81 1.08
CA ALA A 82 -5.67 -0.49 1.34
C ALA A 82 -4.67 -1.52 1.84
N ARG A 83 -3.54 -1.65 1.16
CA ARG A 83 -2.49 -2.61 1.51
C ARG A 83 -1.12 -2.11 1.04
N ILE A 84 -0.07 -2.58 1.72
CA ILE A 84 1.32 -2.44 1.26
C ILE A 84 1.88 -3.86 1.21
N LEU A 85 2.13 -4.38 0.02
CA LEU A 85 2.50 -5.78 -0.15
C LEU A 85 3.83 -5.93 -0.88
N HIS A 86 4.56 -6.99 -0.55
CA HIS A 86 5.81 -7.31 -1.25
C HIS A 86 5.47 -7.80 -2.66
N SER A 87 6.09 -7.20 -3.68
CA SER A 87 5.72 -7.44 -5.08
C SER A 87 5.91 -8.89 -5.53
N ALA A 88 6.89 -9.60 -4.98
CA ALA A 88 7.21 -10.96 -5.41
C ALA A 88 6.46 -12.04 -4.64
N ARG A 89 5.96 -11.75 -3.43
CA ARG A 89 5.42 -12.78 -2.55
C ARG A 89 3.94 -12.70 -2.28
N ASP A 90 3.42 -11.49 -2.13
CA ASP A 90 2.13 -11.34 -1.47
C ASP A 90 0.94 -11.02 -2.37
N LEU A 91 1.18 -10.49 -3.58
CA LEU A 91 0.11 -9.89 -4.38
C LEU A 91 -1.03 -10.84 -4.71
N GLY A 92 -0.71 -11.91 -5.45
CA GLY A 92 -1.74 -12.82 -5.92
C GLY A 92 -2.43 -13.56 -4.79
N ALA A 93 -1.64 -14.01 -3.81
CA ALA A 93 -2.17 -14.81 -2.71
C ALA A 93 -3.15 -14.01 -1.85
N GLN A 94 -2.85 -12.75 -1.55
CA GLN A 94 -3.70 -11.93 -0.70
C GLN A 94 -5.07 -11.67 -1.33
N PHE A 95 -5.09 -11.31 -2.60
CA PHE A 95 -6.35 -10.97 -3.27
C PHE A 95 -7.13 -12.21 -3.72
N ARG A 96 -6.44 -13.27 -4.12
CA ARG A 96 -7.10 -14.53 -4.45
C ARG A 96 -7.72 -15.17 -3.21
N GLY A 97 -7.06 -15.07 -2.06
CA GLY A 97 -7.59 -15.59 -0.81
C GLY A 97 -8.92 -14.96 -0.47
N ARG A 98 -9.05 -13.65 -0.68
CA ARG A 98 -10.32 -12.95 -0.46
C ARG A 98 -11.40 -13.45 -1.43
N SER A 99 -11.05 -13.61 -2.68
CA SER A 99 -12.00 -14.14 -3.68
C SER A 99 -12.43 -15.55 -3.33
N GLY A 100 -11.51 -16.36 -2.83
CA GLY A 100 -11.81 -17.71 -2.41
C GLY A 100 -12.78 -17.76 -1.24
N GLU A 101 -12.69 -16.81 -0.33
CA GLU A 101 -13.59 -16.71 0.80
C GLU A 101 -15.01 -16.34 0.37
N ASP A 102 -15.14 -15.61 -0.69
CA ASP A 102 -16.42 -15.17 -1.21
C ASP A 102 -17.14 -16.25 -2.01
N VAL A 103 -16.45 -17.31 -2.31
CA VAL A 103 -17.00 -18.46 -3.03
C VAL A 103 -17.55 -19.54 -2.06
#